data_995e8b8768cff49bb940bf082c3042cc
#
_entry.id   995e8b8768cff49bb940bf082c3042cc
#
_cell.length_a   1.000
_cell.length_b   1.000
_cell.length_c   1.000
_cell.angle_alpha   90.00
_cell.angle_beta   90.00
_cell.angle_gamma   90.00
#
_symmetry.space_group_name_H-M   'P 1'
#
loop_
_entity.id
_entity.type
_entity.pdbx_description
1 polymer ?
#
loop_
_entity_poly.entity_id
_entity_poly.type
_entity_poly.pdbx_seq_one_letter_code
_entity_poly.pdbx_strand_id
1 'polypeptide(L)'
;MNIGDKIKNAREDNKLTQTQASESLMVSRQTISNWENGKSLPDILSVIRMSELYQISLDELLKGDKAMMDKIEKDIEISKTEKKIIKYAWISILVGAIIL
;
A
#
# COMPACT_ATOMS: atom_id res chain seq x y z
N MET A 1 -8.24 3.99 10.99
CA MET A 1 -7.00 3.24 11.27
C MET A 1 -6.00 3.51 10.15
N ASN A 2 -4.79 3.94 10.48
CA ASN A 2 -3.76 4.21 9.49
C ASN A 2 -3.06 2.92 9.03
N ILE A 3 -2.21 3.01 8.00
CA ILE A 3 -1.55 1.83 7.46
C ILE A 3 -0.65 1.14 8.48
N GLY A 4 0.02 1.91 9.36
CA GLY A 4 0.87 1.32 10.41
C GLY A 4 0.11 0.36 11.31
N ASP A 5 -1.06 0.78 11.77
CA ASP A 5 -1.93 -0.06 12.60
C ASP A 5 -2.45 -1.28 11.84
N LYS A 6 -2.80 -1.09 10.57
CA LYS A 6 -3.33 -2.18 9.74
C LYS A 6 -2.28 -3.26 9.49
N ILE A 7 -1.05 -2.88 9.16
CA ILE A 7 0.01 -3.86 8.91
C ILE A 7 0.44 -4.55 10.20
N LYS A 8 0.45 -3.84 11.33
CA LYS A 8 0.73 -4.45 12.62
C LYS A 8 -0.31 -5.49 12.99
N ASN A 9 -1.60 -5.14 12.88
CA ASN A 9 -2.69 -6.05 13.18
C ASN A 9 -2.66 -7.28 12.25
N ALA A 10 -2.43 -7.07 10.95
CA ALA A 10 -2.35 -8.16 9.99
C ALA A 10 -1.17 -9.09 10.28
N ARG A 11 -0.03 -8.54 10.67
CA ARG A 11 1.12 -9.33 11.08
C ARG A 11 0.78 -10.20 12.29
N GLU A 12 0.20 -9.60 13.32
CA GLU A 12 -0.19 -10.29 14.55
C GLU A 12 -1.25 -11.37 14.30
N ASP A 13 -2.22 -11.09 13.42
CA ASP A 13 -3.24 -12.05 13.02
C ASP A 13 -2.63 -13.30 12.36
N ASN A 14 -1.52 -13.13 11.65
CA ASN A 14 -0.77 -14.25 11.06
C ASN A 14 0.26 -14.84 12.03
N LYS A 15 0.27 -14.39 13.28
CA LYS A 15 1.17 -14.88 14.35
C LYS A 15 2.65 -14.76 13.99
N LEU A 16 3.00 -13.71 13.27
CA LEU A 16 4.38 -13.40 12.91
C LEU A 16 4.97 -12.35 13.85
N THR A 17 6.22 -12.55 14.25
CA THR A 17 6.97 -11.53 14.97
C THR A 17 7.48 -10.49 13.98
N GLN A 18 7.89 -9.31 14.47
CA GLN A 18 8.54 -8.31 13.62
C GLN A 18 9.80 -8.87 12.94
N THR A 19 10.57 -9.68 13.66
CA THR A 19 11.77 -10.32 13.10
C THR A 19 11.42 -11.27 11.96
N GLN A 20 10.42 -12.12 12.15
CA GLN A 20 9.96 -13.04 11.09
C GLN A 20 9.47 -12.29 9.86
N ALA A 21 8.68 -11.24 10.06
CA ALA A 21 8.20 -10.41 8.96
C ALA A 21 9.38 -9.73 8.23
N SER A 22 10.34 -9.20 8.96
CA SER A 22 11.51 -8.55 8.39
C SER A 22 12.32 -9.48 7.50
N GLU A 23 12.51 -10.71 7.93
CA GLU A 23 13.21 -11.74 7.16
C GLU A 23 12.45 -12.07 5.87
N SER A 24 11.14 -12.28 5.96
CA SER A 24 10.31 -12.59 4.80
C SER A 24 10.24 -11.44 3.79
N LEU A 25 10.22 -10.22 4.28
CA LEU A 25 10.12 -9.01 3.44
C LEU A 25 11.49 -8.48 3.02
N MET A 26 12.57 -9.07 3.50
CA MET A 26 13.95 -8.68 3.20
C MET A 26 14.25 -7.22 3.58
N VAL A 27 13.74 -6.81 4.72
CA VAL A 27 14.00 -5.49 5.32
C VAL A 27 14.46 -5.67 6.77
N SER A 28 14.98 -4.63 7.39
CA SER A 28 15.38 -4.72 8.80
C SER A 28 14.15 -4.75 9.73
N ARG A 29 14.32 -5.33 10.92
CA ARG A 29 13.28 -5.27 11.95
C ARG A 29 12.95 -3.83 12.32
N GLN A 30 13.95 -2.96 12.35
CA GLN A 30 13.75 -1.53 12.64
C GLN A 30 12.84 -0.88 11.58
N THR A 31 12.99 -1.27 10.31
CA THR A 31 12.11 -0.79 9.23
C THR A 31 10.66 -1.20 9.49
N ILE A 32 10.42 -2.45 9.86
CA ILE A 32 9.07 -2.94 10.21
C ILE A 32 8.51 -2.11 11.37
N SER A 33 9.30 -1.93 12.42
CA SER A 33 8.89 -1.15 13.60
C SER A 33 8.53 0.29 13.22
N ASN A 34 9.34 0.94 12.39
CA ASN A 34 9.09 2.30 11.95
C ASN A 34 7.77 2.42 11.17
N TRP A 35 7.49 1.47 10.29
CA TRP A 35 6.23 1.44 9.54
C TRP A 35 5.03 1.26 10.47
N GLU A 36 5.13 0.34 11.42
CA GLU A 36 4.03 0.03 12.35
C GLU A 36 3.77 1.18 13.33
N ASN A 37 4.80 1.93 13.69
CA ASN A 37 4.69 3.06 14.61
C ASN A 37 4.43 4.40 13.92
N GLY A 38 4.31 4.41 12.60
CA GLY A 38 4.04 5.62 11.84
C GLY A 38 5.23 6.57 11.71
N LYS A 39 6.45 6.11 12.02
CA LYS A 39 7.66 6.93 11.88
C LYS A 39 8.07 7.10 10.42
N SER A 40 7.75 6.13 9.58
CA SER A 40 7.95 6.19 8.14
C SER A 40 6.85 5.39 7.45
N LEU A 41 6.62 5.70 6.17
CA LEU A 41 5.64 4.98 5.35
C LEU A 41 6.37 3.97 4.47
N PRO A 42 5.80 2.76 4.29
CA PRO A 42 6.38 1.80 3.35
C PRO A 42 6.21 2.27 1.90
N ASP A 43 7.09 1.82 1.03
CA ASP A 43 6.95 2.00 -0.41
C ASP A 43 5.90 1.03 -0.96
N ILE A 44 5.41 1.30 -2.17
CA ILE A 44 4.32 0.50 -2.75
C ILE A 44 4.70 -0.97 -2.93
N LEU A 45 5.95 -1.26 -3.30
CA LEU A 45 6.39 -2.64 -3.46
C LEU A 45 6.34 -3.39 -2.13
N SER A 46 6.76 -2.74 -1.04
CA SER A 46 6.69 -3.33 0.30
C SER A 46 5.25 -3.55 0.73
N VAL A 47 4.34 -2.62 0.41
CA VAL A 47 2.90 -2.78 0.70
C VAL A 47 2.33 -4.00 -0.04
N ILE A 48 2.69 -4.17 -1.31
CA ILE A 48 2.26 -5.34 -2.11
C ILE A 48 2.77 -6.63 -1.47
N ARG A 49 4.04 -6.67 -1.07
CA ARG A 49 4.63 -7.85 -0.42
C ARG A 49 3.99 -8.15 0.92
N MET A 50 3.68 -7.11 1.71
CA MET A 50 2.96 -7.29 2.98
C MET A 50 1.54 -7.79 2.77
N SER A 51 0.86 -7.31 1.74
CA SER A 51 -0.47 -7.80 1.36
C SER A 51 -0.43 -9.31 1.11
N GLU A 52 0.56 -9.78 0.39
CA GLU A 52 0.72 -11.21 0.09
C GLU A 52 1.10 -12.01 1.35
N LEU A 53 2.09 -11.53 2.11
CA LEU A 53 2.58 -12.21 3.31
C LEU A 53 1.51 -12.29 4.40
N TYR A 54 0.81 -11.20 4.64
CA TYR A 54 -0.19 -11.12 5.72
C TYR A 54 -1.60 -11.51 5.28
N GLN A 55 -1.77 -11.90 4.02
CA GLN A 55 -3.06 -12.30 3.46
C GLN A 55 -4.16 -11.27 3.70
N ILE A 56 -3.84 -10.02 3.44
CA ILE A 56 -4.77 -8.90 3.51
C ILE A 56 -4.75 -8.17 2.16
N SER A 57 -5.91 -7.75 1.67
CA SER A 57 -5.98 -7.09 0.36
C SER A 57 -5.31 -5.72 0.38
N LEU A 58 -4.79 -5.30 -0.78
CA LEU A 58 -4.24 -3.95 -0.95
C LEU A 58 -5.31 -2.89 -0.67
N ASP A 59 -6.54 -3.13 -1.11
CA ASP A 59 -7.65 -2.22 -0.86
C ASP A 59 -7.84 -1.99 0.64
N GLU A 60 -7.85 -3.06 1.42
CA GLU A 60 -8.02 -2.98 2.86
C GLU A 60 -6.85 -2.24 3.54
N LEU A 61 -5.62 -2.48 3.08
CA LEU A 61 -4.44 -1.79 3.60
C LEU A 61 -4.46 -0.29 3.29
N LEU A 62 -4.89 0.09 2.10
CA LEU A 62 -4.80 1.47 1.60
C LEU A 62 -6.05 2.29 1.81
N LYS A 63 -7.16 1.67 2.15
CA LYS A 63 -8.47 2.31 2.27
C LYS A 63 -8.45 3.46 3.28
N GLY A 64 -8.80 4.65 2.81
CA GLY A 64 -8.89 5.83 3.65
C GLY A 64 -7.56 6.42 4.12
N ASP A 65 -6.44 5.89 3.70
CA ASP A 65 -5.12 6.40 4.08
C ASP A 65 -4.60 7.39 3.04
N LYS A 66 -4.93 8.66 3.25
CA LYS A 66 -4.53 9.75 2.35
C LYS A 66 -3.01 9.91 2.29
N ALA A 67 -2.33 9.81 3.43
CA ALA A 67 -0.87 9.97 3.49
C ALA A 67 -0.17 8.91 2.64
N MET A 68 -0.65 7.66 2.69
CA MET A 68 -0.10 6.59 1.90
C MET A 68 -0.41 6.77 0.41
N MET A 69 -1.61 7.21 0.07
CA MET A 69 -1.99 7.47 -1.33
C MET A 69 -1.15 8.60 -1.93
N ASP A 70 -0.93 9.67 -1.18
CA ASP A 70 -0.10 10.79 -1.61
C ASP A 70 1.35 10.33 -1.84
N LYS A 71 1.87 9.48 -0.97
CA LYS A 71 3.21 8.92 -1.12
C LYS A 71 3.32 8.03 -2.35
N ILE A 72 2.33 7.19 -2.62
CA ILE A 72 2.31 6.33 -3.80
C ILE A 72 2.36 7.17 -5.08
N GLU A 73 1.55 8.22 -5.16
CA GLU A 73 1.57 9.14 -6.31
C GLU A 73 2.93 9.76 -6.52
N LYS A 74 3.60 10.15 -5.44
CA LYS A 74 4.94 10.73 -5.47
C LYS A 74 5.99 9.72 -5.90
N ASP A 75 5.93 8.50 -5.35
CA ASP A 75 6.90 7.43 -5.63
C ASP A 75 6.83 6.96 -7.09
N ILE A 76 5.63 6.98 -7.68
CA ILE A 76 5.43 6.59 -9.08
C ILE A 76 5.90 7.68 -10.05
N GLU A 77 6.08 8.92 -9.56
CA GLU A 77 6.54 10.07 -10.36
C GLU A 77 5.71 10.30 -11.63
N ILE A 78 4.39 10.16 -11.52
CA ILE A 78 3.48 10.38 -12.65
C ILE A 78 3.42 11.87 -12.96
N SER A 79 3.77 12.24 -14.19
CA SER A 79 3.68 13.63 -14.65
C SER A 79 2.21 14.09 -14.71
N LYS A 80 1.98 15.41 -14.71
CA LYS A 80 0.62 15.96 -14.85
C LYS A 80 -0.06 15.47 -16.14
N THR A 81 0.69 15.30 -17.21
CA THR A 81 0.19 14.79 -18.49
C THR A 81 -0.22 13.33 -18.38
N GLU A 82 0.62 12.50 -17.75
CA GLU A 82 0.33 11.08 -17.53
C GLU A 82 -0.88 10.89 -16.62
N LYS A 83 -1.00 11.69 -15.55
CA LYS A 83 -2.19 11.68 -14.69
C LYS A 83 -3.46 12.00 -15.48
N LYS A 84 -3.38 12.96 -16.39
CA LYS A 84 -4.50 13.35 -17.23
C LYS A 84 -4.91 12.21 -18.16
N ILE A 85 -3.95 11.55 -18.79
CA ILE A 85 -4.19 10.39 -19.67
C ILE A 85 -4.85 9.26 -18.90
N ILE A 86 -4.35 8.94 -17.70
CA ILE A 86 -4.93 7.90 -16.83
C ILE A 86 -6.38 8.25 -16.47
N LYS A 87 -6.63 9.50 -16.11
CA LYS A 87 -7.99 9.98 -15.80
C LYS A 87 -8.94 9.79 -16.96
N TYR A 88 -8.54 10.15 -18.17
CA TYR A 88 -9.37 9.98 -19.37
C TYR A 88 -9.56 8.51 -19.73
N ALA A 89 -8.55 7.67 -19.52
CA ALA A 89 -8.68 6.22 -19.74
C ALA A 89 -9.74 5.61 -18.83
N TRP A 90 -9.77 5.99 -17.57
CA TRP A 90 -10.80 5.54 -16.62
C TRP A 90 -12.20 6.02 -17.04
N ILE A 91 -12.34 7.27 -17.48
CA ILE A 91 -13.61 7.81 -17.96
C ILE A 91 -14.08 7.04 -19.19
N SER A 92 -13.19 6.74 -20.13
CA SER A 92 -13.50 5.96 -21.34
C SER A 92 -13.99 4.55 -20.99
N ILE A 93 -13.35 3.89 -20.02
CA ILE A 93 -13.77 2.57 -19.56
C ILE A 93 -15.17 2.63 -18.95
N LEU A 94 -15.44 3.64 -18.10
CA LEU A 94 -16.75 3.81 -17.48
C LEU A 94 -17.84 4.08 -18.50
N VAL A 95 -17.57 4.96 -19.48
CA VAL A 95 -18.52 5.28 -20.55
C VAL A 95 -18.76 4.05 -21.43
N GLY A 96 -17.72 3.31 -21.77
CA GLY A 96 -17.84 2.05 -22.52
C GLY A 96 -18.70 1.02 -21.81
N ALA A 97 -18.55 0.90 -20.49
CA ALA A 97 -19.35 -0.03 -19.69
C ALA A 97 -20.84 0.37 -19.65
N ILE A 98 -21.15 1.65 -19.72
CA ILE A 98 -22.53 2.17 -19.72
C ILE A 98 -23.20 1.96 -21.08
N ILE A 99 -22.45 2.08 -22.18
CA ILE A 99 -22.97 1.96 -23.54
C ILE A 99 -23.21 0.48 -23.92
N LEU A 100 -22.47 -0.43 -23.37
CA LEU A 100 -22.61 -1.86 -23.59
C LEU A 100 -23.70 -2.47 -22.69
#